data_e94a496fbea30ba2fb18e1d79c0c6eb5
#
_entry.id   e94a496fbea30ba2fb18e1d79c0c6eb5
#
_cell.length_a   1.000
_cell.length_b   1.000
_cell.length_c   1.000
_cell.angle_alpha   90.00
_cell.angle_beta   90.00
_cell.angle_gamma   90.00
#
_symmetry.space_group_name_H-M   'P 1'
#
loop_
_entity.id
_entity.type
_entity.pdbx_description
1 polymer ?
#
loop_
_entity_poly.entity_id
_entity_poly.type
_entity_poly.pdbx_seq_one_letter_code
_entity_poly.pdbx_strand_id
1 'polypeptide(L)'
;MLTKDLSVTFCGVKFPNPFCLSSSPVGNCYEMCAKAYDTGWGGIVFKTIGFFIANEVSPRFDHLTKEDTGFIGFKNMEQIAEHPLEENLDAIRRLKQDYPDKVLIASIMGENEQQWQELARLVEEAGADMIECNFSCPQMTSHAMGSDVGQSPELVEKYCRAVKRGSSLPMLAKMTPNIGDMCEVALAAKR
;
A
#
# COMPACT_ATOMS: atom_id res chain seq x y z
N MET A 1 11.30 -34.73 -0.93
CA MET A 1 12.11 -33.57 -0.47
C MET A 1 11.45 -33.04 0.78
N LEU A 2 12.18 -32.87 1.88
CA LEU A 2 11.66 -32.18 3.07
C LEU A 2 11.51 -30.71 2.70
N THR A 3 10.28 -30.24 2.52
CA THR A 3 9.99 -28.82 2.31
C THR A 3 10.12 -28.13 3.68
N LYS A 4 11.05 -27.20 3.78
CA LYS A 4 11.22 -26.40 4.99
C LYS A 4 10.01 -25.48 5.15
N ASP A 5 9.40 -25.44 6.35
CA ASP A 5 8.36 -24.48 6.67
C ASP A 5 8.96 -23.06 6.69
N LEU A 6 8.42 -22.18 5.85
CA LEU A 6 8.81 -20.78 5.75
C LEU A 6 7.76 -19.83 6.37
N SER A 7 6.72 -20.37 7.02
CA SER A 7 5.68 -19.54 7.62
C SER A 7 6.23 -18.61 8.69
N VAL A 8 5.69 -17.38 8.74
CA VAL A 8 6.03 -16.39 9.75
C VAL A 8 4.76 -15.73 10.27
N THR A 9 4.80 -15.23 11.51
CA THR A 9 3.72 -14.40 12.06
C THR A 9 4.22 -12.98 12.21
N PHE A 10 3.50 -12.03 11.61
CA PHE A 10 3.81 -10.61 11.67
C PHE A 10 2.57 -9.82 12.09
N CYS A 11 2.67 -9.00 13.13
CA CYS A 11 1.56 -8.25 13.72
C CYS A 11 0.31 -9.12 14.03
N GLY A 12 0.50 -10.38 14.42
CA GLY A 12 -0.57 -11.33 14.69
C GLY A 12 -1.15 -12.04 13.46
N VAL A 13 -0.75 -11.66 12.25
CA VAL A 13 -1.18 -12.27 10.99
C VAL A 13 -0.17 -13.33 10.55
N LYS A 14 -0.66 -14.53 10.21
CA LYS A 14 0.17 -15.65 9.74
C LYS A 14 0.37 -15.58 8.24
N PHE A 15 1.62 -15.47 7.80
CA PHE A 15 2.04 -15.54 6.40
C PHE A 15 2.54 -16.96 6.07
N PRO A 16 2.19 -17.55 4.92
CA PRO A 16 2.70 -18.85 4.50
C PRO A 16 4.21 -18.84 4.21
N ASN A 17 4.77 -17.68 3.90
CA ASN A 17 6.20 -17.40 3.79
C ASN A 17 6.44 -15.88 3.92
N PRO A 18 7.69 -15.41 4.18
CA PRO A 18 7.98 -14.00 4.42
C PRO A 18 8.01 -13.10 3.17
N PHE A 19 7.76 -13.66 1.99
CA PHE A 19 7.81 -12.89 0.74
C PHE A 19 6.48 -12.19 0.49
N CYS A 20 6.51 -10.86 0.57
CA CYS A 20 5.36 -10.00 0.34
C CYS A 20 5.65 -9.04 -0.82
N LEU A 21 4.77 -9.05 -1.84
CA LEU A 21 4.85 -8.09 -2.95
C LEU A 21 4.44 -6.71 -2.43
N SER A 22 5.29 -5.71 -2.61
CA SER A 22 4.99 -4.34 -2.16
C SER A 22 3.95 -3.66 -3.05
N SER A 23 3.29 -2.64 -2.50
CA SER A 23 2.39 -1.75 -3.27
C SER A 23 3.13 -1.16 -4.47
N SER A 24 2.69 -1.53 -5.66
CA SER A 24 3.38 -1.23 -6.92
C SER A 24 2.45 -1.45 -8.12
N PRO A 25 2.85 -1.07 -9.34
CA PRO A 25 2.07 -1.34 -10.56
C PRO A 25 1.64 -2.78 -10.74
N VAL A 26 2.49 -3.74 -10.34
CA VAL A 26 2.22 -5.18 -10.47
C VAL A 26 1.26 -5.75 -9.39
N GLY A 27 0.73 -4.92 -8.53
CA GLY A 27 -0.30 -5.25 -7.53
C GLY A 27 -1.56 -4.37 -7.67
N ASN A 28 -1.87 -3.92 -8.88
CA ASN A 28 -2.89 -2.89 -9.16
C ASN A 28 -4.29 -3.45 -9.47
N CYS A 29 -4.42 -4.74 -9.75
CA CYS A 29 -5.69 -5.38 -10.08
C CYS A 29 -5.71 -6.85 -9.63
N TYR A 30 -6.91 -7.46 -9.70
CA TYR A 30 -7.09 -8.86 -9.33
C TYR A 30 -6.12 -9.79 -10.06
N GLU A 31 -6.01 -9.68 -11.39
CA GLU A 31 -5.24 -10.60 -12.23
C GLU A 31 -3.73 -10.58 -11.91
N MET A 32 -3.18 -9.41 -11.64
CA MET A 32 -1.77 -9.25 -11.27
C MET A 32 -1.50 -9.82 -9.87
N CYS A 33 -2.38 -9.56 -8.92
CA CYS A 33 -2.29 -10.09 -7.56
C CYS A 33 -2.45 -11.62 -7.54
N ALA A 34 -3.42 -12.16 -8.26
CA ALA A 34 -3.63 -13.60 -8.44
C ALA A 34 -2.38 -14.27 -9.01
N LYS A 35 -1.78 -13.66 -10.04
CA LYS A 35 -0.53 -14.14 -10.63
C LYS A 35 0.62 -14.19 -9.61
N ALA A 36 0.72 -13.18 -8.76
CA ALA A 36 1.73 -13.17 -7.69
C ALA A 36 1.50 -14.32 -6.71
N TYR A 37 0.27 -14.55 -6.27
CA TYR A 37 -0.05 -15.68 -5.38
C TYR A 37 0.23 -17.04 -6.04
N ASP A 38 -0.12 -17.22 -7.31
CA ASP A 38 0.13 -18.44 -8.07
C ASP A 38 1.63 -18.74 -8.21
N THR A 39 2.47 -17.71 -8.26
CA THR A 39 3.93 -17.85 -8.32
C THR A 39 4.59 -18.04 -6.95
N GLY A 40 3.81 -18.08 -5.86
CA GLY A 40 4.28 -18.47 -4.54
C GLY A 40 4.44 -17.35 -3.52
N TRP A 41 4.09 -16.09 -3.84
CA TRP A 41 4.11 -15.01 -2.85
C TRP A 41 3.21 -15.34 -1.66
N GLY A 42 3.72 -15.07 -0.44
CA GLY A 42 2.99 -15.30 0.81
C GLY A 42 1.98 -14.23 1.13
N GLY A 43 2.25 -13.00 0.67
CA GLY A 43 1.39 -11.84 0.83
C GLY A 43 1.57 -10.85 -0.31
N ILE A 44 0.62 -9.92 -0.41
CA ILE A 44 0.71 -8.75 -1.29
C ILE A 44 0.27 -7.51 -0.53
N VAL A 45 0.84 -6.37 -0.88
CA VAL A 45 0.29 -5.05 -0.59
C VAL A 45 -0.41 -4.58 -1.86
N PHE A 46 -1.75 -4.57 -1.84
CA PHE A 46 -2.56 -4.06 -2.95
C PHE A 46 -2.22 -2.58 -3.18
N LYS A 47 -2.15 -2.16 -4.46
CA LYS A 47 -1.80 -0.78 -4.80
C LYS A 47 -2.72 0.21 -4.07
N THR A 48 -2.14 1.30 -3.59
CA THR A 48 -2.84 2.31 -2.78
C THR A 48 -4.15 2.76 -3.43
N ILE A 49 -5.24 2.68 -2.69
CA ILE A 49 -6.58 3.10 -3.08
C ILE A 49 -7.03 4.33 -2.28
N GLY A 50 -7.92 5.11 -2.86
CA GLY A 50 -8.49 6.32 -2.26
C GLY A 50 -9.86 6.65 -2.84
N PHE A 51 -10.47 7.74 -2.37
CA PHE A 51 -11.74 8.23 -2.91
C PHE A 51 -11.61 9.00 -4.23
N PHE A 52 -10.38 9.22 -4.68
CA PHE A 52 -10.09 9.92 -5.92
C PHE A 52 -9.30 9.03 -6.88
N ILE A 53 -9.41 9.30 -8.15
CA ILE A 53 -8.57 8.70 -9.19
C ILE A 53 -7.50 9.71 -9.54
N ALA A 54 -6.22 9.29 -9.48
CA ALA A 54 -5.12 10.18 -9.78
C ALA A 54 -5.12 10.58 -11.26
N ASN A 55 -4.97 11.87 -11.53
CA ASN A 55 -4.73 12.38 -12.88
C ASN A 55 -3.22 12.34 -13.15
N GLU A 56 -2.76 11.20 -13.62
CA GLU A 56 -1.34 10.94 -13.79
C GLU A 56 -0.79 11.55 -15.08
N VAL A 57 0.49 11.93 -15.03
CA VAL A 57 1.22 12.39 -16.21
C VAL A 57 1.46 11.27 -17.23
N SER A 58 1.60 11.64 -18.49
CA SER A 58 1.96 10.68 -19.55
C SER A 58 3.26 11.14 -20.24
N PRO A 59 4.24 10.22 -20.40
CA PRO A 59 4.23 8.80 -20.01
C PRO A 59 4.41 8.64 -18.48
N ARG A 60 3.77 7.62 -17.89
CA ARG A 60 3.93 7.28 -16.47
C ARG A 60 5.29 6.66 -16.13
N PHE A 61 5.91 6.09 -17.14
CA PHE A 61 7.23 5.48 -17.04
C PHE A 61 8.18 6.18 -18.00
N ASP A 62 9.40 6.40 -17.54
CA ASP A 62 10.46 6.97 -18.35
C ASP A 62 11.79 6.23 -18.09
N HIS A 63 12.69 6.28 -19.06
CA HIS A 63 13.99 5.65 -18.95
C HIS A 63 15.08 6.56 -19.48
N LEU A 64 16.23 6.49 -18.86
CA LEU A 64 17.41 7.19 -19.27
C LEU A 64 18.37 6.22 -19.97
N THR A 65 18.74 6.57 -21.20
CA THR A 65 19.77 5.90 -21.97
C THR A 65 20.90 6.88 -22.30
N LYS A 66 22.09 6.37 -22.54
CA LYS A 66 23.23 7.14 -23.05
C LYS A 66 23.81 6.42 -24.25
N GLU A 67 24.32 7.16 -25.24
CA GLU A 67 25.07 6.58 -26.37
C GLU A 67 26.07 5.53 -25.87
N ASP A 68 26.05 4.35 -26.47
CA ASP A 68 26.93 3.20 -26.21
C ASP A 68 26.77 2.52 -24.83
N THR A 69 25.89 2.95 -23.96
CA THR A 69 25.71 2.34 -22.61
C THR A 69 24.35 1.71 -22.37
N GLY A 70 23.38 1.81 -23.30
CA GLY A 70 22.06 1.23 -23.16
C GLY A 70 21.27 1.84 -21.99
N PHE A 71 20.56 1.01 -21.24
CA PHE A 71 19.72 1.43 -20.13
C PHE A 71 20.55 1.85 -18.90
N ILE A 72 20.34 3.08 -18.41
CA ILE A 72 21.06 3.64 -17.25
C ILE A 72 20.13 3.81 -16.06
N GLY A 73 18.89 4.23 -16.28
CA GLY A 73 17.95 4.52 -15.21
C GLY A 73 16.50 4.41 -15.66
N PHE A 74 15.62 4.23 -14.67
CA PHE A 74 14.18 4.12 -14.86
C PHE A 74 13.46 5.00 -13.85
N LYS A 75 12.42 5.71 -14.28
CA LYS A 75 11.58 6.53 -13.44
C LYS A 75 10.13 6.06 -13.56
N ASN A 76 9.52 5.80 -12.42
CA ASN A 76 8.08 5.57 -12.29
C ASN A 76 7.42 6.83 -11.71
N MET A 77 6.41 7.34 -12.39
CA MET A 77 5.65 8.55 -12.01
C MET A 77 4.20 8.23 -11.64
N GLU A 78 3.87 6.97 -11.44
CA GLU A 78 2.54 6.58 -10.95
C GLU A 78 2.27 7.11 -9.54
N GLN A 79 1.00 7.38 -9.26
CA GLN A 79 0.53 7.80 -7.95
C GLN A 79 -0.16 6.64 -7.22
N ILE A 80 -1.49 6.59 -7.25
CA ILE A 80 -2.30 5.55 -6.61
C ILE A 80 -2.99 4.67 -7.64
N ALA A 81 -3.87 3.77 -7.22
CA ALA A 81 -4.64 2.92 -8.12
C ALA A 81 -5.46 3.74 -9.11
N GLU A 82 -5.47 3.33 -10.37
CA GLU A 82 -6.17 4.02 -11.46
C GLU A 82 -7.63 3.58 -11.63
N HIS A 83 -8.05 2.53 -10.93
CA HIS A 83 -9.44 2.07 -10.92
C HIS A 83 -10.27 2.79 -9.84
N PRO A 84 -11.59 2.93 -10.06
CA PRO A 84 -12.51 3.42 -9.03
C PRO A 84 -12.43 2.60 -7.74
N LEU A 85 -12.73 3.25 -6.60
CA LEU A 85 -12.64 2.60 -5.28
C LEU A 85 -13.42 1.29 -5.21
N GLU A 86 -14.66 1.26 -5.72
CA GLU A 86 -15.50 0.06 -5.64
C GLU A 86 -14.93 -1.11 -6.45
N GLU A 87 -14.35 -0.87 -7.62
CA GLU A 87 -13.67 -1.90 -8.39
C GLU A 87 -12.46 -2.49 -7.65
N ASN A 88 -11.71 -1.64 -6.96
CA ASN A 88 -10.59 -2.07 -6.12
C ASN A 88 -11.06 -2.91 -4.92
N LEU A 89 -12.16 -2.50 -4.26
CA LEU A 89 -12.75 -3.26 -3.15
C LEU A 89 -13.27 -4.61 -3.63
N ASP A 90 -13.88 -4.68 -4.81
CA ASP A 90 -14.32 -5.95 -5.42
C ASP A 90 -13.13 -6.86 -5.75
N ALA A 91 -12.03 -6.30 -6.25
CA ALA A 91 -10.80 -7.07 -6.47
C ALA A 91 -10.26 -7.66 -5.15
N ILE A 92 -10.26 -6.89 -4.06
CA ILE A 92 -9.87 -7.36 -2.73
C ILE A 92 -10.78 -8.50 -2.26
N ARG A 93 -12.11 -8.35 -2.36
CA ARG A 93 -13.08 -9.38 -1.97
C ARG A 93 -12.83 -10.69 -2.74
N ARG A 94 -12.67 -10.62 -4.06
CA ARG A 94 -12.38 -11.77 -4.91
C ARG A 94 -11.05 -12.43 -4.56
N LEU A 95 -9.99 -11.66 -4.36
CA LEU A 95 -8.69 -12.19 -3.96
C LEU A 95 -8.76 -12.97 -2.64
N LYS A 96 -9.50 -12.48 -1.65
CA LYS A 96 -9.67 -13.16 -0.37
C LYS A 96 -10.57 -14.40 -0.45
N GLN A 97 -11.51 -14.43 -1.40
CA GLN A 97 -12.32 -15.63 -1.67
C GLN A 97 -11.49 -16.73 -2.35
N ASP A 98 -10.69 -16.35 -3.35
CA ASP A 98 -9.94 -17.32 -4.17
C ASP A 98 -8.62 -17.75 -3.52
N TYR A 99 -8.04 -16.91 -2.65
CA TYR A 99 -6.76 -17.14 -1.96
C TYR A 99 -6.88 -16.93 -0.43
N PRO A 100 -7.71 -17.71 0.28
CA PRO A 100 -8.00 -17.49 1.70
C PRO A 100 -6.77 -17.65 2.61
N ASP A 101 -5.78 -18.46 2.19
CA ASP A 101 -4.54 -18.73 2.94
C ASP A 101 -3.43 -17.70 2.66
N LYS A 102 -3.66 -16.76 1.76
CA LYS A 102 -2.71 -15.70 1.41
C LYS A 102 -3.05 -14.41 2.14
N VAL A 103 -2.02 -13.63 2.45
CA VAL A 103 -2.19 -12.36 3.16
C VAL A 103 -2.37 -11.22 2.15
N LEU A 104 -3.43 -10.44 2.34
CA LEU A 104 -3.70 -9.23 1.59
C LEU A 104 -3.60 -8.02 2.53
N ILE A 105 -2.67 -7.12 2.24
CA ILE A 105 -2.53 -5.83 2.90
C ILE A 105 -3.12 -4.77 1.97
N ALA A 106 -4.15 -4.06 2.42
CA ALA A 106 -4.74 -2.98 1.63
C ALA A 106 -3.98 -1.66 1.90
N SER A 107 -3.33 -1.12 0.87
CA SER A 107 -2.71 0.20 0.97
C SER A 107 -3.76 1.28 0.71
N ILE A 108 -3.89 2.26 1.59
CA ILE A 108 -4.90 3.31 1.54
C ILE A 108 -4.28 4.70 1.65
N MET A 109 -4.99 5.70 1.08
CA MET A 109 -4.65 7.12 1.20
C MET A 109 -5.91 7.97 1.18
N GLY A 110 -6.08 8.82 2.19
CA GLY A 110 -7.16 9.79 2.30
C GLY A 110 -6.62 11.21 2.43
N GLU A 111 -7.47 12.21 2.18
CA GLU A 111 -7.16 13.64 2.28
C GLU A 111 -7.45 14.23 3.67
N ASN A 112 -8.27 13.54 4.46
CA ASN A 112 -8.71 13.99 5.78
C ASN A 112 -9.06 12.80 6.66
N GLU A 113 -9.23 13.04 7.98
CA GLU A 113 -9.52 11.98 8.96
C GLU A 113 -10.73 11.13 8.60
N GLN A 114 -11.79 11.75 8.07
CA GLN A 114 -13.02 11.04 7.72
C GLN A 114 -12.76 10.05 6.58
N GLN A 115 -12.01 10.45 5.55
CA GLN A 115 -11.65 9.56 4.45
C GLN A 115 -10.74 8.42 4.92
N TRP A 116 -9.72 8.70 5.76
CA TRP A 116 -8.85 7.67 6.32
C TRP A 116 -9.64 6.63 7.16
N GLN A 117 -10.54 7.11 8.00
CA GLN A 117 -11.39 6.24 8.82
C GLN A 117 -12.32 5.38 7.96
N GLU A 118 -12.95 5.97 6.95
CA GLU A 118 -13.88 5.27 6.08
C GLU A 118 -13.17 4.26 5.16
N LEU A 119 -12.02 4.60 4.58
CA LEU A 119 -11.21 3.66 3.81
C LEU A 119 -10.80 2.45 4.67
N ALA A 120 -10.38 2.68 5.91
CA ALA A 120 -10.04 1.60 6.84
C ALA A 120 -11.20 0.64 7.07
N ARG A 121 -12.42 1.17 7.28
CA ARG A 121 -13.63 0.38 7.42
C ARG A 121 -13.94 -0.43 6.16
N LEU A 122 -13.90 0.20 5.00
CA LEU A 122 -14.24 -0.42 3.72
C LEU A 122 -13.29 -1.57 3.35
N VAL A 123 -11.97 -1.40 3.58
CA VAL A 123 -11.01 -2.47 3.26
C VAL A 123 -11.10 -3.64 4.25
N GLU A 124 -11.43 -3.39 5.52
CA GLU A 124 -11.73 -4.47 6.49
C GLU A 124 -12.97 -5.24 6.06
N GLU A 125 -14.06 -4.55 5.67
CA GLU A 125 -15.27 -5.19 5.15
C GLU A 125 -15.04 -5.94 3.83
N ALA A 126 -14.09 -5.49 3.02
CA ALA A 126 -13.67 -6.21 1.81
C ALA A 126 -12.84 -7.46 2.11
N GLY A 127 -12.40 -7.66 3.36
CA GLY A 127 -11.69 -8.86 3.81
C GLY A 127 -10.17 -8.74 3.81
N ALA A 128 -9.60 -7.54 3.76
CA ALA A 128 -8.16 -7.36 3.94
C ALA A 128 -7.69 -7.92 5.30
N ASP A 129 -6.47 -8.43 5.36
CA ASP A 129 -5.87 -8.94 6.61
C ASP A 129 -5.13 -7.86 7.40
N MET A 130 -4.64 -6.84 6.72
CA MET A 130 -3.91 -5.69 7.29
C MET A 130 -4.14 -4.44 6.45
N ILE A 131 -3.81 -3.28 7.03
CA ILE A 131 -3.87 -1.98 6.35
C ILE A 131 -2.46 -1.39 6.25
N GLU A 132 -2.09 -0.84 5.09
CA GLU A 132 -0.93 0.03 4.91
C GLU A 132 -1.41 1.48 4.75
N CYS A 133 -0.99 2.37 5.66
CA CYS A 133 -1.17 3.81 5.49
C CYS A 133 -0.05 4.36 4.62
N ASN A 134 -0.36 4.83 3.42
CA ASN A 134 0.65 5.35 2.50
C ASN A 134 0.94 6.84 2.78
N PHE A 135 2.01 7.11 3.54
CA PHE A 135 2.56 8.44 3.81
C PHE A 135 3.81 8.74 2.99
N SER A 136 3.97 8.13 1.83
CA SER A 136 5.23 8.17 1.09
C SER A 136 5.15 8.67 -0.35
N CYS A 137 3.96 8.74 -0.96
CA CYS A 137 3.83 9.13 -2.36
C CYS A 137 4.32 10.58 -2.57
N PRO A 138 5.35 10.81 -3.40
CA PRO A 138 5.97 12.14 -3.52
C PRO A 138 5.26 13.07 -4.52
N GLN A 139 4.28 12.57 -5.26
CA GLN A 139 3.70 13.26 -6.41
C GLN A 139 2.23 13.66 -6.21
N MET A 140 1.80 13.77 -4.95
CA MET A 140 0.43 14.19 -4.65
C MET A 140 0.26 15.69 -4.83
N THR A 141 -0.91 16.11 -5.32
CA THR A 141 -1.24 17.52 -5.56
C THR A 141 -1.71 18.25 -4.31
N SER A 142 -2.05 17.51 -3.25
CA SER A 142 -2.50 18.05 -1.97
C SER A 142 -1.45 17.84 -0.88
N HIS A 143 -1.14 18.88 -0.11
CA HIS A 143 -0.28 18.82 1.08
C HIS A 143 -0.90 17.99 2.23
N ALA A 144 -2.15 17.59 2.12
CA ALA A 144 -2.81 16.69 3.07
C ALA A 144 -2.60 15.20 2.73
N MET A 145 -1.76 14.87 1.75
CA MET A 145 -1.56 13.51 1.24
C MET A 145 -0.07 13.18 1.03
N GLY A 146 0.21 11.90 0.98
CA GLY A 146 1.50 11.35 0.57
C GLY A 146 2.66 11.79 1.45
N SER A 147 3.78 12.17 0.82
CA SER A 147 5.03 12.49 1.51
C SER A 147 4.95 13.76 2.39
N ASP A 148 4.06 14.70 2.07
CA ASP A 148 3.87 15.89 2.90
C ASP A 148 3.28 15.52 4.26
N VAL A 149 2.33 14.58 4.29
CA VAL A 149 1.85 13.98 5.54
C VAL A 149 2.97 13.22 6.25
N GLY A 150 3.73 12.40 5.51
CA GLY A 150 4.82 11.61 6.06
C GLY A 150 5.96 12.42 6.68
N GLN A 151 6.05 13.72 6.41
CA GLN A 151 7.00 14.65 7.01
C GLN A 151 6.43 15.40 8.24
N SER A 152 5.14 15.25 8.55
CA SER A 152 4.47 15.90 9.66
C SER A 152 4.10 14.90 10.76
N PRO A 153 4.79 14.88 11.91
CA PRO A 153 4.42 14.03 13.05
C PRO A 153 2.96 14.18 13.46
N GLU A 154 2.44 15.40 13.43
CA GLU A 154 1.06 15.72 13.80
C GLU A 154 0.04 15.06 12.85
N LEU A 155 0.27 15.16 11.53
CA LEU A 155 -0.63 14.55 10.52
C LEU A 155 -0.51 13.03 10.54
N VAL A 156 0.69 12.47 10.70
CA VAL A 156 0.90 11.03 10.83
C VAL A 156 0.12 10.49 12.03
N GLU A 157 0.29 11.05 13.23
CA GLU A 157 -0.46 10.64 14.42
C GLU A 157 -1.96 10.74 14.20
N LYS A 158 -2.42 11.87 13.69
CA LYS A 158 -3.82 12.18 13.43
C LYS A 158 -4.47 11.14 12.52
N TYR A 159 -3.83 10.79 11.40
CA TYR A 159 -4.39 9.85 10.43
C TYR A 159 -4.24 8.40 10.88
N CYS A 160 -3.15 8.03 11.57
CA CYS A 160 -3.06 6.72 12.21
C CYS A 160 -4.20 6.49 13.22
N ARG A 161 -4.52 7.49 14.04
CA ARG A 161 -5.68 7.43 14.96
C ARG A 161 -7.01 7.33 14.21
N ALA A 162 -7.16 8.02 13.06
CA ALA A 162 -8.36 7.91 12.24
C ALA A 162 -8.56 6.49 11.69
N VAL A 163 -7.50 5.88 11.16
CA VAL A 163 -7.52 4.49 10.70
C VAL A 163 -7.88 3.53 11.84
N LYS A 164 -7.30 3.70 13.01
CA LYS A 164 -7.62 2.86 14.20
C LYS A 164 -9.05 3.03 14.71
N ARG A 165 -9.73 4.16 14.42
CA ARG A 165 -11.17 4.31 14.71
C ARG A 165 -12.03 3.60 13.66
N GLY A 166 -11.55 3.44 12.44
CA GLY A 166 -12.27 2.81 11.33
C GLY A 166 -12.12 1.30 11.23
N SER A 167 -11.05 0.73 11.80
CA SER A 167 -10.71 -0.68 11.63
C SER A 167 -10.00 -1.27 12.85
N SER A 168 -10.23 -2.55 13.08
CA SER A 168 -9.53 -3.36 14.08
C SER A 168 -8.26 -4.03 13.54
N LEU A 169 -8.03 -4.01 12.23
CA LEU A 169 -6.92 -4.67 11.58
C LEU A 169 -5.55 -4.12 12.03
N PRO A 170 -4.50 -4.95 12.00
CA PRO A 170 -3.13 -4.47 12.13
C PRO A 170 -2.83 -3.43 11.06
N MET A 171 -2.17 -2.33 11.46
CA MET A 171 -1.86 -1.20 10.60
C MET A 171 -0.36 -1.02 10.47
N LEU A 172 0.11 -0.80 9.25
CA LEU A 172 1.46 -0.43 8.89
C LEU A 172 1.50 1.04 8.45
N ALA A 173 2.35 1.85 9.05
CA ALA A 173 2.61 3.21 8.58
C ALA A 173 3.81 3.18 7.62
N LYS A 174 3.56 3.26 6.32
CA LYS A 174 4.64 3.32 5.32
C LYS A 174 5.08 4.76 5.14
N MET A 175 6.28 5.04 5.63
CA MET A 175 6.84 6.39 5.71
C MET A 175 7.60 6.77 4.44
N THR A 176 7.72 8.09 4.18
CA THR A 176 8.63 8.60 3.15
C THR A 176 10.09 8.51 3.62
N PRO A 177 11.03 8.13 2.74
CA PRO A 177 12.45 8.20 3.08
C PRO A 177 13.03 9.63 2.98
N ASN A 178 12.26 10.57 2.42
CA ASN A 178 12.68 11.94 2.15
C ASN A 178 12.39 12.86 3.35
N ILE A 179 13.05 12.59 4.47
CA ILE A 179 12.90 13.34 5.72
C ILE A 179 14.24 13.39 6.47
N GLY A 180 14.50 14.48 7.20
CA GLY A 180 15.74 14.65 7.97
C GLY A 180 15.82 13.75 9.20
N ASP A 181 14.70 13.55 9.89
CA ASP A 181 14.60 12.65 11.07
C ASP A 181 13.37 11.74 10.97
N MET A 182 13.62 10.47 10.70
CA MET A 182 12.58 9.44 10.62
C MET A 182 12.02 9.09 12.01
N CYS A 183 12.77 9.30 13.09
CA CYS A 183 12.37 8.87 14.42
C CYS A 183 11.13 9.62 14.93
N GLU A 184 11.04 10.92 14.68
CA GLU A 184 9.88 11.71 15.12
C GLU A 184 8.56 11.22 14.52
N VAL A 185 8.53 11.03 13.20
CA VAL A 185 7.32 10.57 12.51
C VAL A 185 7.00 9.11 12.82
N ALA A 186 8.01 8.25 13.00
CA ALA A 186 7.79 6.86 13.42
C ALA A 186 7.22 6.78 14.84
N LEU A 187 7.68 7.61 15.76
CA LEU A 187 7.13 7.72 17.11
C LEU A 187 5.70 8.28 17.11
N ALA A 188 5.40 9.22 16.22
CA ALA A 188 4.05 9.74 16.02
C ALA A 188 3.08 8.64 15.53
N ALA A 189 3.51 7.82 14.57
CA ALA A 189 2.72 6.69 14.10
C ALA A 189 2.45 5.62 15.17
N LYS A 190 3.32 5.51 16.18
CA LYS A 190 3.18 4.57 17.31
C LYS A 190 2.18 5.03 18.37
N ARG A 191 1.96 6.34 18.53
CA ARG A 191 1.04 6.93 19.53
C ARG A 191 -0.43 6.71 19.16
#